data_d1e13875b6dacad76efbfff2e9b24454
#
_entry.id   d1e13875b6dacad76efbfff2e9b24454
#
_cell.length_a   1.000
_cell.length_b   1.000
_cell.length_c   1.000
_cell.angle_alpha   90.00
_cell.angle_beta   90.00
_cell.angle_gamma   90.00
#
_symmetry.space_group_name_H-M   'P 1'
#
loop_
_entity.id
_entity.type
_entity.pdbx_description
1 polymer ?
#
loop_
_entity_poly.entity_id
_entity_poly.type
_entity_poly.pdbx_seq_one_letter_code
_entity_poly.pdbx_strand_id
1 'polypeptide(L)'
;MTAPARLQGLRAGEGAEPGWREVFAVRRPGLVAAVVVSLALATFGYAAVLLVVFDARSWWGSSLWRMAVAFGLAFAVIGALGARRASDRRGLVAFLITSWGAITLVSWLPRQRPPQWPELAQLGWWAGWVVVIYVSVPVAYALVTRQDLRSYGLRLGLFRGEARIFAILLPAILIGAYAAAGQPRFQAVYPFYGEWPDGPGSPAHLVAWWLMYAATFVALEFFFRGFMVTAGFRIVGWWAIPAMAGAYCLLHLDKPVPELVTSLFGGLLLGVVALRTRSILAGVLAHVTLAVGTDAAVLLRRGG
;
A
#
# COMPACT_ATOMS: atom_id res chain seq x y z
N MET A 1 -19.21 4.40 -22.14
CA MET A 1 -18.61 5.73 -21.99
C MET A 1 -17.12 5.58 -22.21
N THR A 2 -16.66 5.97 -23.38
CA THR A 2 -15.25 6.00 -23.79
C THR A 2 -14.45 6.87 -22.82
N ALA A 3 -13.23 6.45 -22.47
CA ALA A 3 -12.31 7.27 -21.68
C ALA A 3 -12.21 8.66 -22.33
N PRO A 4 -12.23 9.73 -21.54
CA PRO A 4 -12.18 11.08 -22.11
C PRO A 4 -10.92 11.23 -22.97
N ALA A 5 -11.08 11.74 -24.18
CA ALA A 5 -10.06 11.83 -25.23
C ALA A 5 -8.69 12.42 -24.77
N ARG A 6 -8.67 13.20 -23.69
CA ARG A 6 -7.44 13.73 -23.08
C ARG A 6 -6.55 12.66 -22.41
N LEU A 7 -7.07 11.46 -22.09
CA LEU A 7 -6.24 10.36 -21.53
C LEU A 7 -5.72 9.44 -22.63
N GLN A 8 -6.31 9.47 -23.84
CA GLN A 8 -5.81 8.72 -25.00
C GLN A 8 -4.60 9.39 -25.67
N GLY A 9 -4.44 10.72 -25.53
CA GLY A 9 -3.34 11.50 -26.10
C GLY A 9 -2.04 11.52 -25.30
N LEU A 10 -2.00 10.88 -24.14
CA LEU A 10 -0.81 10.83 -23.30
C LEU A 10 0.11 9.67 -23.72
N ARG A 11 0.64 9.73 -24.93
CA ARG A 11 1.81 8.93 -25.30
C ARG A 11 2.97 9.35 -24.40
N ALA A 12 3.76 8.37 -23.97
CA ALA A 12 4.91 8.61 -23.11
C ALA A 12 5.82 9.69 -23.76
N GLY A 13 5.88 10.87 -23.14
CA GLY A 13 6.88 11.89 -23.50
C GLY A 13 6.39 13.32 -23.79
N GLU A 14 5.10 13.56 -24.08
CA GLU A 14 4.65 14.87 -24.56
C GLU A 14 3.44 15.42 -23.79
N GLY A 15 3.64 15.82 -22.56
CA GLY A 15 2.63 16.54 -21.78
C GLY A 15 3.27 17.33 -20.65
N ALA A 16 2.86 18.58 -20.47
CA ALA A 16 3.28 19.38 -19.33
C ALA A 16 2.96 18.64 -18.02
N GLU A 17 3.88 18.68 -17.07
CA GLU A 17 3.70 18.08 -15.75
C GLU A 17 2.46 18.65 -15.06
N PRO A 18 1.57 17.82 -14.47
CA PRO A 18 0.39 18.33 -13.81
C PRO A 18 0.79 19.20 -12.61
N GLY A 19 0.24 20.40 -12.54
CA GLY A 19 0.37 21.23 -11.34
C GLY A 19 -0.29 20.56 -10.13
N TRP A 20 0.16 20.86 -8.91
CA TRP A 20 -0.42 20.29 -7.68
C TRP A 20 -1.94 20.52 -7.57
N ARG A 21 -2.46 21.66 -8.07
CA ARG A 21 -3.90 21.93 -8.13
C ARG A 21 -4.64 20.97 -9.06
N GLU A 22 -4.01 20.53 -10.14
CA GLU A 22 -4.59 19.57 -11.09
C GLU A 22 -4.60 18.16 -10.52
N VAL A 23 -3.58 17.81 -9.71
CA VAL A 23 -3.51 16.53 -9.00
C VAL A 23 -4.70 16.36 -8.03
N PHE A 24 -5.15 17.44 -7.39
CA PHE A 24 -6.28 17.42 -6.46
C PHE A 24 -7.58 17.99 -7.00
N ALA A 25 -7.65 18.36 -8.29
CA ALA A 25 -8.88 18.89 -8.88
C ALA A 25 -10.01 17.84 -8.89
N VAL A 26 -11.12 18.16 -8.26
CA VAL A 26 -12.30 17.29 -8.17
C VAL A 26 -13.48 17.94 -8.92
N ARG A 27 -13.99 17.28 -9.97
CA ARG A 27 -15.09 17.79 -10.79
C ARG A 27 -16.47 17.65 -10.14
N ARG A 28 -16.64 16.64 -9.25
CA ARG A 28 -17.92 16.33 -8.57
C ARG A 28 -17.64 16.00 -7.10
N PRO A 29 -17.37 17.02 -6.24
CA PRO A 29 -16.95 16.79 -4.86
C PRO A 29 -17.96 15.98 -4.05
N GLY A 30 -19.27 16.24 -4.21
CA GLY A 30 -20.32 15.49 -3.51
C GLY A 30 -20.34 14.00 -3.87
N LEU A 31 -20.16 13.65 -5.16
CA LEU A 31 -20.06 12.24 -5.58
C LEU A 31 -18.82 11.57 -5.02
N VAL A 32 -17.66 12.26 -5.04
CA VAL A 32 -16.43 11.71 -4.47
C VAL A 32 -16.58 11.51 -2.96
N ALA A 33 -17.15 12.47 -2.24
CA ALA A 33 -17.44 12.32 -0.82
C ALA A 33 -18.36 11.12 -0.54
N ALA A 34 -19.44 10.95 -1.31
CA ALA A 34 -20.35 9.81 -1.17
C ALA A 34 -19.63 8.47 -1.42
N VAL A 35 -18.79 8.39 -2.43
CA VAL A 35 -17.99 7.17 -2.73
C VAL A 35 -17.01 6.88 -1.59
N VAL A 36 -16.29 7.88 -1.08
CA VAL A 36 -15.35 7.73 0.04
C VAL A 36 -16.06 7.26 1.30
N VAL A 37 -17.19 7.86 1.65
CA VAL A 37 -18.00 7.47 2.82
C VAL A 37 -18.53 6.05 2.66
N SER A 38 -19.10 5.70 1.50
CA SER A 38 -19.62 4.35 1.24
C SER A 38 -18.51 3.30 1.30
N LEU A 39 -17.33 3.61 0.76
CA LEU A 39 -16.17 2.73 0.84
C LEU A 39 -15.70 2.55 2.27
N ALA A 40 -15.61 3.65 3.04
CA ALA A 40 -15.21 3.59 4.45
C ALA A 40 -16.18 2.73 5.27
N LEU A 41 -17.49 2.95 5.12
CA LEU A 41 -18.52 2.15 5.79
C LEU A 41 -18.43 0.67 5.40
N ALA A 42 -18.30 0.36 4.12
CA ALA A 42 -18.17 -1.02 3.64
C ALA A 42 -16.89 -1.68 4.15
N THR A 43 -15.75 -1.00 4.05
CA THR A 43 -14.45 -1.55 4.42
C THR A 43 -14.34 -1.74 5.94
N PHE A 44 -14.71 -0.72 6.72
CA PHE A 44 -14.65 -0.82 8.19
C PHE A 44 -15.73 -1.74 8.74
N GLY A 45 -16.94 -1.77 8.13
CA GLY A 45 -17.98 -2.73 8.47
C GLY A 45 -17.50 -4.16 8.24
N TYR A 46 -16.89 -4.44 7.10
CA TYR A 46 -16.30 -5.76 6.82
C TYR A 46 -15.14 -6.10 7.77
N ALA A 47 -14.25 -5.15 8.03
CA ALA A 47 -13.16 -5.30 9.00
C ALA A 47 -13.71 -5.61 10.42
N ALA A 48 -14.76 -4.91 10.85
CA ALA A 48 -15.41 -5.17 12.12
C ALA A 48 -16.02 -6.58 12.19
N VAL A 49 -16.68 -7.04 11.13
CA VAL A 49 -17.19 -8.42 11.06
C VAL A 49 -16.04 -9.42 11.17
N LEU A 50 -14.94 -9.23 10.45
CA LEU A 50 -13.78 -10.11 10.57
C LEU A 50 -13.20 -10.12 11.98
N LEU A 51 -13.06 -8.95 12.61
CA LEU A 51 -12.44 -8.81 13.93
C LEU A 51 -13.34 -9.29 15.06
N VAL A 52 -14.64 -8.96 15.01
CA VAL A 52 -15.56 -9.20 16.13
C VAL A 52 -16.26 -10.56 16.02
N VAL A 53 -16.76 -10.90 14.80
CA VAL A 53 -17.53 -12.15 14.60
C VAL A 53 -16.60 -13.33 14.39
N PHE A 54 -15.53 -13.15 13.62
CA PHE A 54 -14.62 -14.22 13.24
C PHE A 54 -13.29 -14.21 13.99
N ASP A 55 -13.11 -13.32 14.95
CA ASP A 55 -11.87 -13.17 15.74
C ASP A 55 -10.60 -13.22 14.87
N ALA A 56 -10.58 -12.39 13.81
CA ALA A 56 -9.53 -12.45 12.79
C ALA A 56 -8.13 -12.29 13.36
N ARG A 57 -7.95 -11.56 14.47
CA ARG A 57 -6.63 -11.37 15.09
C ARG A 57 -5.99 -12.69 15.54
N SER A 58 -6.77 -13.67 15.97
CA SER A 58 -6.27 -14.95 16.46
C SER A 58 -5.66 -15.82 15.35
N TRP A 59 -6.07 -15.63 14.10
CA TRP A 59 -5.62 -16.45 12.96
C TRP A 59 -5.03 -15.65 11.81
N TRP A 60 -5.02 -14.31 11.89
CA TRP A 60 -4.48 -13.46 10.82
C TRP A 60 -2.99 -13.73 10.63
N GLY A 61 -2.61 -14.07 9.40
CA GLY A 61 -1.25 -14.45 9.04
C GLY A 61 -0.86 -15.92 9.30
N SER A 62 -1.63 -16.67 10.11
CA SER A 62 -1.35 -18.08 10.38
C SER A 62 -2.15 -19.05 9.51
N SER A 63 -3.33 -18.66 9.06
CA SER A 63 -4.24 -19.52 8.30
C SER A 63 -4.42 -19.05 6.86
N LEU A 64 -3.72 -19.67 5.92
CA LEU A 64 -3.79 -19.34 4.49
C LEU A 64 -5.22 -19.36 3.94
N TRP A 65 -6.00 -20.41 4.24
CA TRP A 65 -7.34 -20.57 3.69
C TRP A 65 -8.33 -19.51 4.23
N ARG A 66 -8.23 -19.14 5.53
CA ARG A 66 -9.07 -18.08 6.10
C ARG A 66 -8.76 -16.72 5.49
N MET A 67 -7.48 -16.44 5.27
CA MET A 67 -7.06 -15.23 4.59
C MET A 67 -7.49 -15.23 3.12
N ALA A 68 -7.36 -16.37 2.43
CA ALA A 68 -7.84 -16.51 1.05
C ALA A 68 -9.35 -16.24 0.96
N VAL A 69 -10.16 -16.74 1.88
CA VAL A 69 -11.60 -16.47 1.93
C VAL A 69 -11.87 -14.99 2.25
N ALA A 70 -11.21 -14.43 3.27
CA ALA A 70 -11.42 -13.04 3.67
C ALA A 70 -11.09 -12.05 2.53
N PHE A 71 -9.94 -12.20 1.89
CA PHE A 71 -9.61 -11.38 0.72
C PHE A 71 -10.47 -11.73 -0.49
N GLY A 72 -10.80 -13.03 -0.68
CA GLY A 72 -11.64 -13.48 -1.78
C GLY A 72 -13.02 -12.85 -1.80
N LEU A 73 -13.66 -12.72 -0.64
CA LEU A 73 -14.96 -12.03 -0.51
C LEU A 73 -14.84 -10.54 -0.88
N ALA A 74 -13.80 -9.86 -0.40
CA ALA A 74 -13.55 -8.46 -0.76
C ALA A 74 -13.33 -8.32 -2.28
N PHE A 75 -12.51 -9.17 -2.88
CA PHE A 75 -12.27 -9.15 -4.33
C PHE A 75 -13.49 -9.59 -5.16
N ALA A 76 -14.36 -10.46 -4.64
CA ALA A 76 -15.62 -10.80 -5.29
C ALA A 76 -16.55 -9.57 -5.38
N VAL A 77 -16.65 -8.77 -4.31
CA VAL A 77 -17.41 -7.50 -4.34
C VAL A 77 -16.81 -6.52 -5.36
N ILE A 78 -15.46 -6.35 -5.34
CA ILE A 78 -14.75 -5.52 -6.31
C ILE A 78 -15.04 -6.00 -7.74
N GLY A 79 -15.00 -7.31 -7.96
CA GLY A 79 -15.29 -7.94 -9.24
C GLY A 79 -16.72 -7.72 -9.71
N ALA A 80 -17.71 -7.88 -8.83
CA ALA A 80 -19.12 -7.65 -9.14
C ALA A 80 -19.40 -6.18 -9.53
N LEU A 81 -18.80 -5.23 -8.81
CA LEU A 81 -18.89 -3.81 -9.13
C LEU A 81 -18.14 -3.45 -10.42
N GLY A 82 -16.97 -4.05 -10.62
CA GLY A 82 -16.12 -3.85 -11.80
C GLY A 82 -16.71 -4.46 -13.06
N ALA A 83 -17.37 -5.62 -12.98
CA ALA A 83 -17.93 -6.33 -14.12
C ALA A 83 -18.97 -5.52 -14.92
N ARG A 84 -19.66 -4.58 -14.26
CA ARG A 84 -20.61 -3.67 -14.90
C ARG A 84 -19.93 -2.58 -15.74
N ARG A 85 -18.61 -2.39 -15.59
CA ARG A 85 -17.83 -1.31 -16.19
C ARG A 85 -16.69 -1.80 -17.06
N ALA A 86 -16.24 -3.05 -16.85
CA ALA A 86 -15.15 -3.63 -17.60
C ALA A 86 -15.57 -3.92 -19.03
N SER A 87 -14.80 -3.40 -19.97
CA SER A 87 -14.91 -3.73 -21.40
C SER A 87 -14.31 -5.11 -21.71
N ASP A 88 -13.34 -5.55 -20.90
CA ASP A 88 -12.69 -6.85 -20.98
C ASP A 88 -12.90 -7.64 -19.67
N ARG A 89 -13.83 -8.61 -19.72
CA ARG A 89 -14.13 -9.48 -18.57
C ARG A 89 -13.00 -10.45 -18.26
N ARG A 90 -12.27 -10.95 -19.27
CA ARG A 90 -11.14 -11.87 -19.06
C ARG A 90 -9.99 -11.13 -18.36
N GLY A 91 -9.68 -9.93 -18.82
CA GLY A 91 -8.69 -9.06 -18.19
C GLY A 91 -9.06 -8.70 -16.76
N LEU A 92 -10.35 -8.44 -16.48
CA LEU A 92 -10.83 -8.21 -15.11
C LEU A 92 -10.61 -9.44 -14.22
N VAL A 93 -11.00 -10.63 -14.65
CA VAL A 93 -10.82 -11.87 -13.89
C VAL A 93 -9.35 -12.15 -13.63
N ALA A 94 -8.51 -12.05 -14.66
CA ALA A 94 -7.06 -12.22 -14.52
C ALA A 94 -6.45 -11.24 -13.51
N PHE A 95 -6.82 -9.97 -13.60
CA PHE A 95 -6.37 -8.93 -12.66
C PHE A 95 -6.80 -9.21 -11.21
N LEU A 96 -8.08 -9.60 -11.01
CA LEU A 96 -8.61 -9.90 -9.67
C LEU A 96 -7.94 -11.12 -9.04
N ILE A 97 -7.79 -12.21 -9.80
CA ILE A 97 -7.13 -13.45 -9.33
C ILE A 97 -5.66 -13.16 -8.98
N THR A 98 -4.95 -12.44 -9.85
CA THR A 98 -3.55 -12.08 -9.62
C THR A 98 -3.38 -11.21 -8.38
N SER A 99 -4.23 -10.18 -8.21
CA SER A 99 -4.18 -9.29 -7.06
C SER A 99 -4.56 -10.01 -5.76
N TRP A 100 -5.64 -10.80 -5.80
CA TRP A 100 -6.07 -11.63 -4.66
C TRP A 100 -5.02 -12.64 -4.23
N GLY A 101 -4.44 -13.38 -5.18
CA GLY A 101 -3.41 -14.37 -4.91
C GLY A 101 -2.16 -13.74 -4.28
N ALA A 102 -1.69 -12.63 -4.84
CA ALA A 102 -0.54 -11.91 -4.31
C ALA A 102 -0.76 -11.40 -2.88
N ILE A 103 -1.92 -10.77 -2.62
CA ILE A 103 -2.25 -10.24 -1.29
C ILE A 103 -2.41 -11.38 -0.27
N THR A 104 -3.03 -12.48 -0.66
CA THR A 104 -3.17 -13.66 0.21
C THR A 104 -1.80 -14.25 0.54
N LEU A 105 -0.95 -14.44 -0.46
CA LEU A 105 0.40 -15.02 -0.28
C LEU A 105 1.29 -14.12 0.58
N VAL A 106 1.32 -12.82 0.32
CA VAL A 106 2.16 -11.89 1.10
C VAL A 106 1.67 -11.75 2.54
N SER A 107 0.40 -11.96 2.78
CA SER A 107 -0.15 -11.93 4.13
C SER A 107 0.18 -13.19 4.95
N TRP A 108 0.46 -14.30 4.29
CA TRP A 108 0.73 -15.58 4.95
C TRP A 108 2.21 -15.99 4.90
N LEU A 109 2.81 -16.07 3.69
CA LEU A 109 4.12 -16.68 3.48
C LEU A 109 5.26 -16.01 4.27
N PRO A 110 5.38 -14.67 4.32
CA PRO A 110 6.43 -14.01 5.09
C PRO A 110 6.38 -14.33 6.60
N ARG A 111 5.22 -14.72 7.12
CA ARG A 111 5.05 -15.07 8.54
C ARG A 111 5.45 -16.50 8.87
N GLN A 112 5.71 -17.35 7.85
CA GLN A 112 6.17 -18.74 8.02
C GLN A 112 7.71 -18.77 8.21
N ARG A 113 8.21 -17.97 9.14
CA ARG A 113 9.63 -17.86 9.46
C ARG A 113 10.00 -18.81 10.60
N PRO A 114 11.19 -19.44 10.56
CA PRO A 114 11.66 -20.26 11.66
C PRO A 114 11.87 -19.41 12.93
N PRO A 115 11.21 -19.76 14.05
CA PRO A 115 11.28 -18.94 15.26
C PRO A 115 12.64 -18.94 15.94
N GLN A 116 13.48 -19.97 15.65
CA GLN A 116 14.83 -20.10 16.20
C GLN A 116 15.89 -19.23 15.52
N TRP A 117 15.54 -18.54 14.43
CA TRP A 117 16.47 -17.64 13.76
C TRP A 117 16.69 -16.36 14.54
N PRO A 118 17.88 -15.71 14.46
CA PRO A 118 18.07 -14.36 14.96
C PRO A 118 17.02 -13.40 14.38
N GLU A 119 16.63 -12.39 15.14
CA GLU A 119 15.56 -11.48 14.76
C GLU A 119 15.80 -10.83 13.39
N LEU A 120 17.03 -10.35 13.13
CA LEU A 120 17.37 -9.76 11.84
C LEU A 120 17.16 -10.72 10.67
N ALA A 121 17.45 -12.02 10.85
CA ALA A 121 17.23 -13.03 9.83
C ALA A 121 15.71 -13.28 9.61
N GLN A 122 14.92 -13.29 10.69
CA GLN A 122 13.47 -13.40 10.60
C GLN A 122 12.85 -12.20 9.87
N LEU A 123 13.32 -10.99 10.17
CA LEU A 123 12.90 -9.76 9.51
C LEU A 123 13.34 -9.74 8.03
N GLY A 124 14.55 -10.21 7.75
CA GLY A 124 15.06 -10.38 6.38
C GLY A 124 14.25 -11.37 5.56
N TRP A 125 13.84 -12.50 6.16
CA TRP A 125 12.92 -13.45 5.53
C TRP A 125 11.59 -12.80 5.18
N TRP A 126 10.99 -12.09 6.15
CA TRP A 126 9.74 -11.38 5.94
C TRP A 126 9.87 -10.34 4.82
N ALA A 127 10.88 -9.49 4.88
CA ALA A 127 11.12 -8.45 3.88
C ALA A 127 11.40 -9.04 2.50
N GLY A 128 12.18 -10.11 2.43
CA GLY A 128 12.51 -10.81 1.19
C GLY A 128 11.27 -11.33 0.46
N TRP A 129 10.38 -12.02 1.16
CA TRP A 129 9.14 -12.52 0.56
C TRP A 129 8.17 -11.41 0.16
N VAL A 130 8.07 -10.33 0.95
CA VAL A 130 7.29 -9.14 0.57
C VAL A 130 7.79 -8.56 -0.75
N VAL A 131 9.11 -8.36 -0.86
CA VAL A 131 9.72 -7.84 -2.10
C VAL A 131 9.51 -8.80 -3.27
N VAL A 132 9.79 -10.09 -3.07
CA VAL A 132 9.64 -11.10 -4.14
C VAL A 132 8.22 -11.12 -4.67
N ILE A 133 7.20 -11.20 -3.80
CA ILE A 133 5.81 -11.32 -4.25
C ILE A 133 5.35 -10.01 -4.92
N TYR A 134 5.60 -8.87 -4.28
CA TYR A 134 5.11 -7.59 -4.78
C TYR A 134 5.85 -7.08 -6.02
N VAL A 135 7.02 -7.62 -6.34
CA VAL A 135 7.73 -7.31 -7.58
C VAL A 135 7.43 -8.35 -8.66
N SER A 136 7.58 -9.66 -8.36
CA SER A 136 7.46 -10.70 -9.37
C SER A 136 6.05 -10.82 -9.95
N VAL A 137 5.01 -10.64 -9.12
CA VAL A 137 3.62 -10.75 -9.59
C VAL A 137 3.24 -9.66 -10.60
N PRO A 138 3.46 -8.35 -10.35
CA PRO A 138 3.25 -7.32 -11.37
C PRO A 138 4.09 -7.51 -12.63
N VAL A 139 5.35 -7.94 -12.48
CA VAL A 139 6.24 -8.21 -13.62
C VAL A 139 5.69 -9.36 -14.46
N ALA A 140 5.34 -10.49 -13.83
CA ALA A 140 4.76 -11.62 -14.55
C ALA A 140 3.45 -11.25 -15.25
N TYR A 141 2.56 -10.51 -14.56
CA TYR A 141 1.33 -10.01 -15.16
C TYR A 141 1.60 -9.12 -16.37
N ALA A 142 2.55 -8.19 -16.26
CA ALA A 142 2.91 -7.30 -17.37
C ALA A 142 3.47 -8.07 -18.57
N LEU A 143 4.33 -9.06 -18.32
CA LEU A 143 4.91 -9.92 -19.38
C LEU A 143 3.82 -10.73 -20.09
N VAL A 144 2.93 -11.39 -19.35
CA VAL A 144 1.83 -12.20 -19.90
C VAL A 144 0.84 -11.34 -20.69
N THR A 145 0.51 -10.16 -20.17
CA THR A 145 -0.46 -9.25 -20.80
C THR A 145 0.20 -8.26 -21.77
N ARG A 146 1.51 -8.36 -21.98
CA ARG A 146 2.31 -7.50 -22.86
C ARG A 146 2.17 -6.00 -22.52
N GLN A 147 2.11 -5.68 -21.25
CA GLN A 147 2.07 -4.30 -20.76
C GLN A 147 3.48 -3.76 -20.54
N ASP A 148 3.67 -2.46 -20.79
CA ASP A 148 4.94 -1.79 -20.48
C ASP A 148 5.04 -1.51 -18.98
N LEU A 149 6.05 -2.08 -18.30
CA LEU A 149 6.35 -1.87 -16.88
C LEU A 149 6.61 -0.40 -16.54
N ARG A 150 7.12 0.40 -17.45
CA ARG A 150 7.31 1.84 -17.25
C ARG A 150 5.99 2.55 -16.93
N SER A 151 4.88 2.00 -17.43
CA SER A 151 3.54 2.51 -17.15
C SER A 151 3.08 2.31 -15.71
N TYR A 152 3.79 1.47 -14.93
CA TYR A 152 3.49 1.20 -13.51
C TYR A 152 4.16 2.21 -12.56
N GLY A 153 4.46 3.39 -13.05
CA GLY A 153 4.94 4.50 -12.23
C GLY A 153 6.42 4.40 -11.83
N LEU A 154 7.20 3.55 -12.51
CA LEU A 154 8.65 3.43 -12.33
C LEU A 154 9.36 4.63 -12.98
N ARG A 155 9.10 5.81 -12.45
CA ARG A 155 9.71 7.05 -12.91
C ARG A 155 10.62 7.60 -11.83
N LEU A 156 11.87 7.84 -12.19
CA LEU A 156 12.84 8.52 -11.35
C LEU A 156 12.71 10.03 -11.58
N GLY A 157 12.54 10.77 -10.50
CA GLY A 157 12.45 12.23 -10.51
C GLY A 157 11.12 12.76 -9.98
N LEU A 158 11.23 13.75 -9.12
CA LEU A 158 10.08 14.47 -8.57
C LEU A 158 9.67 15.58 -9.53
N PHE A 159 8.40 15.65 -9.84
CA PHE A 159 7.82 16.86 -10.44
C PHE A 159 7.84 18.03 -9.46
N ARG A 160 7.86 19.26 -9.94
CA ARG A 160 7.72 20.44 -9.09
C ARG A 160 6.45 20.39 -8.21
N GLY A 161 5.36 19.80 -8.73
CA GLY A 161 4.14 19.59 -7.98
C GLY A 161 4.27 18.56 -6.85
N GLU A 162 4.98 17.45 -7.10
CA GLU A 162 5.29 16.43 -6.09
C GLU A 162 6.21 16.98 -5.01
N ALA A 163 7.25 17.73 -5.38
CA ALA A 163 8.15 18.36 -4.41
C ALA A 163 7.42 19.26 -3.41
N ARG A 164 6.40 20.01 -3.85
CA ARG A 164 5.58 20.83 -2.94
C ARG A 164 4.71 19.98 -2.01
N ILE A 165 4.14 18.87 -2.51
CA ILE A 165 3.38 17.93 -1.67
C ILE A 165 4.30 17.37 -0.59
N PHE A 166 5.52 16.98 -0.96
CA PHE A 166 6.51 16.45 -0.01
C PHE A 166 6.99 17.47 1.00
N ALA A 167 7.20 18.71 0.59
CA ALA A 167 7.59 19.78 1.51
C ALA A 167 6.61 19.97 2.68
N ILE A 168 5.35 19.57 2.50
CA ILE A 168 4.31 19.62 3.54
C ILE A 168 4.13 18.24 4.20
N LEU A 169 4.04 17.19 3.38
CA LEU A 169 3.67 15.85 3.85
C LEU A 169 4.77 15.21 4.72
N LEU A 170 6.05 15.30 4.33
CA LEU A 170 7.13 14.67 5.09
C LEU A 170 7.32 15.27 6.49
N PRO A 171 7.36 16.61 6.68
CA PRO A 171 7.37 17.18 8.01
C PRO A 171 6.13 16.80 8.84
N ALA A 172 4.94 16.78 8.24
CA ALA A 172 3.73 16.38 8.95
C ALA A 172 3.79 14.92 9.41
N ILE A 173 4.32 14.01 8.57
CA ILE A 173 4.57 12.60 8.92
C ILE A 173 5.55 12.51 10.09
N LEU A 174 6.68 13.22 10.05
CA LEU A 174 7.71 13.18 11.10
C LEU A 174 7.18 13.74 12.42
N ILE A 175 6.43 14.85 12.40
CA ILE A 175 5.78 15.42 13.58
C ILE A 175 4.78 14.41 14.16
N GLY A 176 3.96 13.78 13.32
CA GLY A 176 3.00 12.76 13.73
C GLY A 176 3.67 11.53 14.33
N ALA A 177 4.76 11.04 13.71
CA ALA A 177 5.56 9.92 14.20
C ALA A 177 6.18 10.24 15.56
N TYR A 178 6.76 11.44 15.73
CA TYR A 178 7.34 11.87 17.01
C TYR A 178 6.28 12.02 18.11
N ALA A 179 5.10 12.54 17.79
CA ALA A 179 3.99 12.62 18.74
C ALA A 179 3.49 11.22 19.15
N ALA A 180 3.34 10.31 18.17
CA ALA A 180 2.92 8.94 18.41
C ALA A 180 3.94 8.13 19.23
N ALA A 181 5.25 8.37 19.02
CA ALA A 181 6.33 7.72 19.75
C ALA A 181 6.30 7.98 21.27
N GLY A 182 5.55 8.99 21.74
CA GLY A 182 5.28 9.21 23.16
C GLY A 182 4.28 8.24 23.76
N GLN A 183 3.55 7.47 22.97
CA GLN A 183 2.52 6.55 23.47
C GLN A 183 3.11 5.17 23.80
N PRO A 184 2.77 4.56 24.96
CA PRO A 184 3.29 3.24 25.35
C PRO A 184 3.06 2.15 24.30
N ARG A 185 1.93 2.21 23.58
CA ARG A 185 1.59 1.24 22.51
C ARG A 185 2.56 1.31 21.32
N PHE A 186 3.06 2.50 20.98
CA PHE A 186 4.07 2.66 19.94
C PHE A 186 5.44 2.18 20.42
N GLN A 187 5.81 2.49 21.64
CA GLN A 187 7.07 2.03 22.23
C GLN A 187 7.14 0.52 22.41
N ALA A 188 5.98 -0.16 22.53
CA ALA A 188 5.90 -1.62 22.59
C ALA A 188 6.10 -2.30 21.23
N VAL A 189 5.95 -1.57 20.12
CA VAL A 189 6.03 -2.11 18.75
C VAL A 189 7.28 -1.63 18.02
N TYR A 190 7.74 -0.44 18.32
CA TYR A 190 8.86 0.21 17.64
C TYR A 190 10.05 0.46 18.60
N PRO A 191 11.32 0.41 18.13
CA PRO A 191 11.70 0.09 16.77
C PRO A 191 11.30 -1.35 16.41
N PHE A 192 11.00 -1.60 15.14
CA PHE A 192 10.61 -2.94 14.68
C PHE A 192 11.73 -3.97 14.82
N TYR A 193 12.99 -3.55 14.72
CA TYR A 193 14.15 -4.32 15.13
C TYR A 193 14.41 -4.08 16.61
N GLY A 194 13.99 -5.04 17.45
CA GLY A 194 13.99 -4.90 18.91
C GLY A 194 15.32 -5.24 19.59
N GLU A 195 16.26 -5.91 18.89
CA GLU A 195 17.55 -6.30 19.49
C GLU A 195 18.54 -5.13 19.67
N TRP A 196 18.16 -3.91 19.38
CA TRP A 196 19.00 -2.74 19.60
C TRP A 196 18.12 -1.54 20.07
N PRO A 197 18.55 -0.74 21.07
CA PRO A 197 19.87 -0.75 21.73
C PRO A 197 19.99 -1.76 22.88
N ASP A 198 18.91 -2.35 23.35
CA ASP A 198 18.85 -3.09 24.64
C ASP A 198 19.19 -4.59 24.51
N GLY A 199 19.49 -5.07 23.29
CA GLY A 199 19.77 -6.47 22.97
C GLY A 199 21.14 -6.69 22.33
N PRO A 200 21.38 -7.90 21.77
CA PRO A 200 22.64 -8.28 21.13
C PRO A 200 22.90 -7.63 19.78
N GLY A 201 21.97 -6.80 19.29
CA GLY A 201 22.07 -6.10 18.02
C GLY A 201 23.15 -5.01 17.99
N SER A 202 23.32 -4.42 16.82
CA SER A 202 24.25 -3.32 16.61
C SER A 202 23.61 -2.21 15.76
N PRO A 203 24.14 -1.00 15.75
CA PRO A 203 23.72 0.06 14.84
C PRO A 203 23.74 -0.38 13.36
N ALA A 204 24.71 -1.22 12.99
CA ALA A 204 24.80 -1.75 11.64
C ALA A 204 23.61 -2.68 11.29
N HIS A 205 23.15 -3.50 12.25
CA HIS A 205 21.95 -4.33 12.09
C HIS A 205 20.69 -3.48 11.96
N LEU A 206 20.56 -2.41 12.73
CA LEU A 206 19.45 -1.46 12.63
C LEU A 206 19.42 -0.80 11.23
N VAL A 207 20.57 -0.34 10.74
CA VAL A 207 20.68 0.23 9.39
C VAL A 207 20.34 -0.82 8.32
N ALA A 208 20.83 -2.06 8.46
CA ALA A 208 20.49 -3.14 7.56
C ALA A 208 18.98 -3.41 7.56
N TRP A 209 18.35 -3.41 8.75
CA TRP A 209 16.88 -3.50 8.85
C TRP A 209 16.19 -2.36 8.13
N TRP A 210 16.57 -1.11 8.36
CA TRP A 210 15.95 0.05 7.69
C TRP A 210 16.05 0.00 6.17
N LEU A 211 17.17 -0.50 5.63
CA LEU A 211 17.32 -0.69 4.19
C LEU A 211 16.39 -1.79 3.65
N MET A 212 16.30 -2.93 4.34
CA MET A 212 15.36 -4.00 3.99
C MET A 212 13.91 -3.53 4.09
N TYR A 213 13.59 -2.79 5.14
CA TYR A 213 12.26 -2.25 5.37
C TYR A 213 11.88 -1.21 4.31
N ALA A 214 12.79 -0.31 3.94
CA ALA A 214 12.59 0.62 2.82
C ALA A 214 12.34 -0.12 1.50
N ALA A 215 13.07 -1.20 1.21
CA ALA A 215 12.87 -2.02 0.03
C ALA A 215 11.46 -2.64 -0.02
N THR A 216 10.89 -3.05 1.14
CA THR A 216 9.51 -3.54 1.17
C THR A 216 8.51 -2.48 0.76
N PHE A 217 8.72 -1.20 1.12
CA PHE A 217 7.83 -0.11 0.72
C PHE A 217 7.96 0.25 -0.76
N VAL A 218 9.15 0.15 -1.34
CA VAL A 218 9.31 0.28 -2.80
C VAL A 218 8.49 -0.79 -3.52
N ALA A 219 8.60 -2.06 -3.08
CA ALA A 219 7.86 -3.17 -3.65
C ALA A 219 6.34 -3.03 -3.43
N LEU A 220 5.92 -2.60 -2.22
CA LEU A 220 4.53 -2.36 -1.87
C LEU A 220 3.91 -1.27 -2.75
N GLU A 221 4.60 -0.14 -2.92
CA GLU A 221 4.11 0.94 -3.77
C GLU A 221 4.06 0.53 -5.25
N PHE A 222 5.05 -0.24 -5.70
CA PHE A 222 5.04 -0.80 -7.04
C PHE A 222 3.83 -1.73 -7.26
N PHE A 223 3.48 -2.56 -6.29
CA PHE A 223 2.32 -3.44 -6.38
C PHE A 223 1.01 -2.64 -6.29
N PHE A 224 0.82 -1.85 -5.23
CA PHE A 224 -0.48 -1.19 -5.00
C PHE A 224 -0.72 -0.01 -5.93
N ARG A 225 0.22 0.92 -6.03
CA ARG A 225 0.04 2.16 -6.83
C ARG A 225 0.48 1.95 -8.28
N GLY A 226 1.55 1.23 -8.47
CA GLY A 226 2.01 0.87 -9.82
C GLY A 226 1.05 -0.11 -10.50
N PHE A 227 0.95 -1.33 -10.01
CA PHE A 227 0.17 -2.38 -10.67
C PHE A 227 -1.33 -2.23 -10.41
N MET A 228 -1.82 -2.34 -9.17
CA MET A 228 -3.26 -2.39 -8.91
C MET A 228 -3.98 -1.13 -9.37
N VAL A 229 -3.40 0.07 -9.17
CA VAL A 229 -4.02 1.31 -9.64
C VAL A 229 -3.88 1.44 -11.15
N THR A 230 -2.69 1.28 -11.72
CA THR A 230 -2.48 1.55 -13.17
C THR A 230 -3.12 0.48 -14.06
N ALA A 231 -2.89 -0.81 -13.80
CA ALA A 231 -3.52 -1.88 -14.58
C ALA A 231 -5.03 -1.93 -14.32
N GLY A 232 -5.45 -1.79 -13.06
CA GLY A 232 -6.85 -1.72 -12.68
C GLY A 232 -7.58 -0.53 -13.32
N PHE A 233 -6.94 0.63 -13.45
CA PHE A 233 -7.52 1.80 -14.12
C PHE A 233 -7.85 1.53 -15.59
N ARG A 234 -7.03 0.77 -16.29
CA ARG A 234 -7.30 0.35 -17.68
C ARG A 234 -8.53 -0.53 -17.81
N ILE A 235 -8.85 -1.29 -16.76
CA ILE A 235 -9.94 -2.27 -16.74
C ILE A 235 -11.24 -1.66 -16.22
N VAL A 236 -11.18 -0.96 -15.07
CA VAL A 236 -12.36 -0.45 -14.35
C VAL A 236 -12.34 1.08 -14.12
N GLY A 237 -11.38 1.79 -14.71
CA GLY A 237 -11.26 3.24 -14.57
C GLY A 237 -10.96 3.67 -13.12
N TRP A 238 -11.55 4.78 -12.70
CA TRP A 238 -11.32 5.38 -11.37
C TRP A 238 -11.68 4.45 -10.20
N TRP A 239 -12.45 3.37 -10.43
CA TRP A 239 -12.79 2.40 -9.41
C TRP A 239 -11.59 1.54 -8.95
N ALA A 240 -10.50 1.54 -9.71
CA ALA A 240 -9.26 0.90 -9.29
C ALA A 240 -8.71 1.47 -7.97
N ILE A 241 -8.84 2.78 -7.76
CA ILE A 241 -8.32 3.43 -6.53
C ILE A 241 -9.07 2.97 -5.27
N PRO A 242 -10.42 3.09 -5.17
CA PRO A 242 -11.13 2.59 -3.99
C PRO A 242 -10.99 1.08 -3.81
N ALA A 243 -10.95 0.30 -4.89
CA ALA A 243 -10.72 -1.13 -4.81
C ALA A 243 -9.36 -1.48 -4.20
N MET A 244 -8.30 -0.83 -4.68
CA MET A 244 -6.96 -0.96 -4.12
C MET A 244 -6.90 -0.51 -2.66
N ALA A 245 -7.49 0.65 -2.33
CA ALA A 245 -7.43 1.19 -0.97
C ALA A 245 -8.17 0.31 0.04
N GLY A 246 -9.31 -0.28 -0.34
CA GLY A 246 -10.02 -1.25 0.49
C GLY A 246 -9.21 -2.52 0.76
N ALA A 247 -8.61 -3.10 -0.29
CA ALA A 247 -7.74 -4.27 -0.15
C ALA A 247 -6.49 -3.96 0.70
N TYR A 248 -5.89 -2.78 0.51
CA TYR A 248 -4.75 -2.30 1.30
C TYR A 248 -5.11 -2.11 2.78
N CYS A 249 -6.30 -1.56 3.07
CA CYS A 249 -6.79 -1.40 4.43
C CYS A 249 -6.93 -2.75 5.16
N LEU A 250 -7.43 -3.79 4.49
CA LEU A 250 -7.57 -5.12 5.09
C LEU A 250 -6.22 -5.74 5.49
N LEU A 251 -5.11 -5.36 4.88
CA LEU A 251 -3.77 -5.79 5.32
C LEU A 251 -3.39 -5.24 6.71
N HIS A 252 -4.10 -4.24 7.21
CA HIS A 252 -3.85 -3.62 8.50
C HIS A 252 -4.78 -4.13 9.61
N LEU A 253 -5.48 -5.27 9.41
CA LEU A 253 -6.41 -5.84 10.41
C LEU A 253 -5.72 -6.24 11.72
N ASP A 254 -4.46 -6.63 11.67
CA ASP A 254 -3.64 -6.96 12.83
C ASP A 254 -2.93 -5.74 13.46
N LYS A 255 -3.13 -4.55 12.89
CA LYS A 255 -2.54 -3.30 13.34
C LYS A 255 -3.47 -2.53 14.30
N PRO A 256 -2.94 -1.54 15.05
CA PRO A 256 -3.78 -0.62 15.82
C PRO A 256 -4.85 0.07 14.96
N VAL A 257 -6.04 0.31 15.55
CA VAL A 257 -7.16 0.93 14.84
C VAL A 257 -6.79 2.24 14.11
N PRO A 258 -5.98 3.15 14.67
CA PRO A 258 -5.56 4.35 13.94
C PRO A 258 -4.81 4.03 12.64
N GLU A 259 -3.96 2.99 12.62
CA GLU A 259 -3.25 2.57 11.41
C GLU A 259 -4.20 1.96 10.38
N LEU A 260 -5.18 1.15 10.83
CA LEU A 260 -6.22 0.61 9.95
C LEU A 260 -7.02 1.74 9.28
N VAL A 261 -7.43 2.77 10.04
CA VAL A 261 -8.19 3.90 9.52
C VAL A 261 -7.34 4.73 8.55
N THR A 262 -6.14 5.11 8.96
CA THR A 262 -5.25 5.93 8.13
C THR A 262 -4.80 5.21 6.87
N SER A 263 -4.71 3.87 6.86
CA SER A 263 -4.35 3.09 5.68
C SER A 263 -5.40 3.20 4.55
N LEU A 264 -6.70 3.28 4.88
CA LEU A 264 -7.74 3.48 3.88
C LEU A 264 -7.62 4.86 3.21
N PHE A 265 -7.56 5.92 4.01
CA PHE A 265 -7.50 7.29 3.49
C PHE A 265 -6.16 7.60 2.82
N GLY A 266 -5.06 7.12 3.39
CA GLY A 266 -3.72 7.19 2.77
C GLY A 266 -3.67 6.41 1.46
N GLY A 267 -4.30 5.24 1.42
CA GLY A 267 -4.45 4.44 0.21
C GLY A 267 -5.17 5.19 -0.91
N LEU A 268 -6.29 5.83 -0.60
CA LEU A 268 -7.05 6.66 -1.55
C LEU A 268 -6.22 7.86 -2.04
N LEU A 269 -5.60 8.60 -1.11
CA LEU A 269 -4.80 9.78 -1.43
C LEU A 269 -3.61 9.42 -2.33
N LEU A 270 -2.79 8.46 -1.91
CA LEU A 270 -1.61 8.03 -2.66
C LEU A 270 -1.98 7.36 -3.98
N GLY A 271 -3.14 6.66 -4.06
CA GLY A 271 -3.66 6.13 -5.30
C GLY A 271 -4.02 7.22 -6.33
N VAL A 272 -4.64 8.31 -5.89
CA VAL A 272 -4.92 9.48 -6.74
C VAL A 272 -3.63 10.15 -7.18
N VAL A 273 -2.69 10.37 -6.26
CA VAL A 273 -1.38 10.97 -6.56
C VAL A 273 -0.67 10.11 -7.59
N ALA A 274 -0.48 8.83 -7.35
CA ALA A 274 0.24 7.93 -8.25
C ALA A 274 -0.38 7.87 -9.65
N LEU A 275 -1.71 7.80 -9.76
CA LEU A 275 -2.38 7.78 -11.07
C LEU A 275 -2.20 9.08 -11.84
N ARG A 276 -2.25 10.23 -11.16
CA ARG A 276 -2.16 11.54 -11.81
C ARG A 276 -0.74 11.98 -12.11
N THR A 277 0.22 11.61 -11.26
CA THR A 277 1.64 11.91 -11.48
C THR A 277 2.34 10.84 -12.29
N ARG A 278 1.74 9.65 -12.44
CA ARG A 278 2.35 8.44 -13.01
C ARG A 278 3.65 8.06 -12.33
N SER A 279 3.73 8.28 -11.04
CA SER A 279 4.89 7.99 -10.21
C SER A 279 4.45 7.35 -8.90
N ILE A 280 5.18 6.31 -8.47
CA ILE A 280 5.01 5.70 -7.15
C ILE A 280 5.89 6.38 -6.09
N LEU A 281 6.75 7.30 -6.51
CA LEU A 281 7.79 7.88 -5.64
C LEU A 281 7.19 8.62 -4.43
N ALA A 282 6.02 9.24 -4.62
CA ALA A 282 5.28 9.89 -3.54
C ALA A 282 4.95 8.92 -2.40
N GLY A 283 4.39 7.78 -2.75
CA GLY A 283 4.06 6.73 -1.79
C GLY A 283 5.31 6.15 -1.13
N VAL A 284 6.36 5.87 -1.91
CA VAL A 284 7.63 5.35 -1.38
C VAL A 284 8.21 6.29 -0.33
N LEU A 285 8.34 7.57 -0.65
CA LEU A 285 8.91 8.55 0.28
C LEU A 285 8.05 8.71 1.54
N ALA A 286 6.72 8.77 1.39
CA ALA A 286 5.81 8.86 2.53
C ALA A 286 5.93 7.63 3.45
N HIS A 287 5.94 6.42 2.89
CA HIS A 287 6.03 5.20 3.69
C HIS A 287 7.40 5.01 4.34
N VAL A 288 8.48 5.22 3.61
CA VAL A 288 9.84 5.11 4.16
C VAL A 288 10.06 6.15 5.27
N THR A 289 9.60 7.40 5.05
CA THR A 289 9.67 8.45 6.08
C THR A 289 8.85 8.08 7.32
N LEU A 290 7.63 7.55 7.14
CA LEU A 290 6.81 7.11 8.27
C LEU A 290 7.49 5.98 9.05
N ALA A 291 7.96 4.95 8.37
CA ALA A 291 8.53 3.75 8.98
C ALA A 291 9.83 4.04 9.72
N VAL A 292 10.82 4.56 9.00
CA VAL A 292 12.14 4.89 9.58
C VAL A 292 12.02 6.04 10.59
N GLY A 293 11.15 7.02 10.29
CA GLY A 293 10.89 8.15 11.18
C GLY A 293 10.24 7.73 12.52
N THR A 294 9.36 6.71 12.49
CA THR A 294 8.75 6.17 13.72
C THR A 294 9.77 5.43 14.58
N ASP A 295 10.57 4.54 13.97
CA ASP A 295 11.67 3.85 14.66
C ASP A 295 12.63 4.85 15.29
N ALA A 296 13.09 5.85 14.51
CA ALA A 296 14.00 6.88 14.99
C ALA A 296 13.38 7.73 16.12
N ALA A 297 12.10 8.10 16.01
CA ALA A 297 11.41 8.89 17.02
C ALA A 297 11.28 8.14 18.36
N VAL A 298 11.01 6.83 18.32
CA VAL A 298 10.97 6.00 19.54
C VAL A 298 12.37 5.89 20.17
N LEU A 299 13.40 5.67 19.36
CA LEU A 299 14.78 5.60 19.85
C LEU A 299 15.22 6.91 20.50
N LEU A 300 14.92 8.06 19.87
CA LEU A 300 15.22 9.38 20.45
C LEU A 300 14.53 9.61 21.80
N ARG A 301 13.29 9.10 21.97
CA ARG A 301 12.57 9.24 23.24
C ARG A 301 13.03 8.28 24.33
N ARG A 302 13.66 7.15 23.97
CA ARG A 302 14.24 6.21 24.94
C ARG A 302 15.61 6.65 25.41
N GLY A 303 16.37 7.37 24.56
CA GLY A 303 17.72 7.84 24.87
C GLY A 303 17.81 9.22 25.54
N GLY A 304 16.70 9.96 25.64
CA GLY A 304 16.58 11.23 26.36
C GLY A 304 15.69 11.08 27.59
#